data_f8c2a4e521fbb66f71efdde3b516508a
#
_entry.id   f8c2a4e521fbb66f71efdde3b516508a
#
_cell.length_a   1.000
_cell.length_b   1.000
_cell.length_c   1.000
_cell.angle_alpha   90.00
_cell.angle_beta   90.00
_cell.angle_gamma   90.00
#
_symmetry.space_group_name_H-M   'P 1'
#
loop_
_entity.id
_entity.type
_entity.pdbx_description
1 polymer ?
#
loop_
_entity_poly.entity_id
_entity_poly.type
_entity_poly.pdbx_seq_one_letter_code
_entity_poly.pdbx_strand_id
1 'polypeptide(L)'
;MKSVSKAVLILASLLFICAGTAGDSKTGDHALILGGGGPVGEAWESGVIAGLTEKGIDLSRADLIIGTSAGAIVGARLASRMPPSDLINAALAPSDGSPPGQPDQRSSSPPPDLSFLAAKLQEMDTGKGSQQSIRAEIGEWAQRVRPVVSESQFVASYHRRFPEKEWPGRAYECISVDAADGSLRVWSGSSGVPLPVAVASSCALPGVFAPVTINSHRYIDGGVRSVTNADLARGCKIALVLAPTMGPNDALAKSFTRPLNGELRTLGDSGCKVELIVPDDASLKAFGATLGDETHRAPAVNAGRVEGRNMAGEIAKLWSD
;
A
#
# COMPACT_ATOMS: atom_id res chain seq x y z
N MET A 1 -33.84 58.20 38.86
CA MET A 1 -34.65 57.00 38.95
C MET A 1 -34.87 56.44 37.56
N LYS A 2 -34.07 55.49 37.12
CA LYS A 2 -34.35 54.49 36.07
C LYS A 2 -33.11 53.57 36.01
N SER A 3 -33.33 52.34 36.44
CA SER A 3 -32.38 51.26 36.43
C SER A 3 -32.05 50.86 35.01
N VAL A 4 -30.76 50.76 34.65
CA VAL A 4 -30.26 50.20 33.40
C VAL A 4 -29.66 48.82 33.70
N SER A 5 -30.42 47.81 33.30
CA SER A 5 -30.04 46.43 33.35
C SER A 5 -28.92 46.12 32.34
N LYS A 6 -27.75 45.64 32.78
CA LYS A 6 -26.66 45.19 31.93
C LYS A 6 -26.94 43.73 31.53
N ALA A 7 -27.30 43.51 30.29
CA ALA A 7 -27.33 42.17 29.69
C ALA A 7 -25.91 41.73 29.38
N VAL A 8 -25.43 40.69 30.04
CA VAL A 8 -24.18 40.00 29.72
C VAL A 8 -24.44 38.98 28.64
N LEU A 9 -23.91 39.26 27.46
CA LEU A 9 -23.92 38.30 26.35
C LEU A 9 -22.80 37.25 26.62
N ILE A 10 -23.19 36.04 26.96
CA ILE A 10 -22.25 34.91 27.01
C ILE A 10 -22.17 34.32 25.61
N LEU A 11 -21.05 34.59 24.92
CA LEU A 11 -20.70 33.92 23.65
C LEU A 11 -20.20 32.51 24.00
N ALA A 12 -21.05 31.52 23.81
CA ALA A 12 -20.64 30.12 23.89
C ALA A 12 -19.91 29.75 22.60
N SER A 13 -18.58 29.70 22.66
CA SER A 13 -17.74 29.14 21.60
C SER A 13 -17.92 27.62 21.58
N LEU A 14 -18.70 27.11 20.67
CA LEU A 14 -18.73 25.67 20.35
C LEU A 14 -17.42 25.29 19.64
N LEU A 15 -16.47 24.77 20.42
CA LEU A 15 -15.38 23.99 19.86
C LEU A 15 -15.96 22.68 19.32
N PHE A 16 -16.12 22.58 17.99
CA PHE A 16 -16.29 21.31 17.32
C PHE A 16 -14.94 20.56 17.39
N ILE A 17 -14.75 19.75 18.42
CA ILE A 17 -13.72 18.70 18.42
C ILE A 17 -14.25 17.64 17.46
N CYS A 18 -13.80 17.66 16.20
CA CYS A 18 -13.86 16.51 15.33
C CYS A 18 -12.93 15.43 15.89
N ALA A 19 -13.40 14.72 16.92
CA ALA A 19 -12.89 13.40 17.21
C ALA A 19 -13.34 12.53 16.04
N GLY A 20 -12.45 12.30 15.08
CA GLY A 20 -12.62 11.27 14.09
C GLY A 20 -12.69 9.94 14.83
N THR A 21 -13.89 9.52 15.17
CA THR A 21 -14.16 8.14 15.53
C THR A 21 -13.75 7.32 14.32
N ALA A 22 -12.70 6.51 14.47
CA ALA A 22 -12.51 5.36 13.61
C ALA A 22 -13.85 4.62 13.63
N GLY A 23 -14.63 4.76 12.56
CA GLY A 23 -15.87 4.04 12.44
C GLY A 23 -15.53 2.56 12.57
N ASP A 24 -16.27 1.84 13.42
CA ASP A 24 -16.35 0.40 13.38
C ASP A 24 -16.87 0.00 11.98
N SER A 25 -16.00 0.04 10.98
CA SER A 25 -16.22 -0.73 9.77
C SER A 25 -16.15 -2.17 10.25
N LYS A 26 -17.26 -2.88 10.24
CA LYS A 26 -17.27 -4.33 10.40
C LYS A 26 -16.30 -4.85 9.35
N THR A 27 -15.07 -5.11 9.75
CA THR A 27 -14.14 -5.92 8.98
C THR A 27 -14.87 -7.22 8.75
N GLY A 28 -15.09 -7.59 7.48
CA GLY A 28 -15.71 -8.85 7.15
C GLY A 28 -14.88 -10.02 7.69
N ASP A 29 -15.34 -11.23 7.49
CA ASP A 29 -14.67 -12.41 8.01
C ASP A 29 -13.28 -12.62 7.38
N HIS A 30 -13.11 -12.28 6.10
CA HIS A 30 -11.88 -12.50 5.31
C HIS A 30 -11.23 -11.19 4.90
N ALA A 31 -9.99 -10.97 5.30
CA ALA A 31 -9.16 -9.85 4.86
C ALA A 31 -7.98 -10.33 4.00
N LEU A 32 -7.77 -9.66 2.87
CA LEU A 32 -6.60 -9.84 2.02
C LEU A 32 -5.72 -8.59 2.14
N ILE A 33 -4.48 -8.78 2.55
CA ILE A 33 -3.51 -7.71 2.71
C ILE A 33 -2.41 -7.88 1.67
N LEU A 34 -2.22 -6.85 0.84
CA LEU A 34 -1.26 -6.82 -0.25
C LEU A 34 -0.18 -5.76 0.04
N GLY A 35 1.05 -6.22 0.12
CA GLY A 35 2.18 -5.42 0.57
C GLY A 35 2.81 -4.55 -0.52
N GLY A 36 3.64 -3.61 -0.10
CA GLY A 36 4.52 -2.87 -1.00
C GLY A 36 5.63 -3.75 -1.55
N GLY A 37 6.09 -3.46 -2.74
CA GLY A 37 7.15 -4.26 -3.39
C GLY A 37 7.59 -3.73 -4.75
N GLY A 38 7.23 -2.51 -5.10
CA GLY A 38 7.57 -1.94 -6.40
C GLY A 38 7.05 -2.76 -7.59
N PRO A 39 7.58 -2.58 -8.81
CA PRO A 39 7.13 -3.29 -10.00
C PRO A 39 7.28 -4.82 -9.91
N VAL A 40 8.32 -5.28 -9.25
CA VAL A 40 8.59 -6.73 -9.07
C VAL A 40 7.62 -7.34 -8.08
N GLY A 41 7.31 -6.63 -6.98
CA GLY A 41 6.30 -7.06 -6.00
C GLY A 41 4.89 -7.09 -6.60
N GLU A 42 4.49 -6.07 -7.39
CA GLU A 42 3.23 -6.05 -8.15
C GLU A 42 3.10 -7.30 -9.05
N ALA A 43 4.18 -7.64 -9.73
CA ALA A 43 4.24 -8.78 -10.63
C ALA A 43 4.11 -10.11 -9.87
N TRP A 44 4.85 -10.26 -8.77
CA TRP A 44 4.81 -11.47 -7.95
C TRP A 44 3.44 -11.69 -7.29
N GLU A 45 2.85 -10.65 -6.68
CA GLU A 45 1.51 -10.74 -6.09
C GLU A 45 0.46 -11.14 -7.13
N SER A 46 0.52 -10.54 -8.33
CA SER A 46 -0.37 -10.90 -9.44
C SER A 46 -0.19 -12.36 -9.84
N GLY A 47 1.05 -12.86 -9.83
CA GLY A 47 1.37 -14.26 -10.07
C GLY A 47 0.79 -15.18 -9.01
N VAL A 48 1.03 -14.89 -7.72
CA VAL A 48 0.50 -15.68 -6.59
C VAL A 48 -1.02 -15.78 -6.64
N ILE A 49 -1.71 -14.65 -6.85
CA ILE A 49 -3.17 -14.60 -6.98
C ILE A 49 -3.64 -15.47 -8.14
N ALA A 50 -2.99 -15.39 -9.30
CA ALA A 50 -3.33 -16.22 -10.45
C ALA A 50 -3.11 -17.71 -10.17
N GLY A 51 -2.00 -18.07 -9.53
CA GLY A 51 -1.68 -19.45 -9.15
C GLY A 51 -2.69 -20.04 -8.16
N LEU A 52 -3.14 -19.28 -7.18
CA LEU A 52 -4.20 -19.66 -6.24
C LEU A 52 -5.54 -19.83 -6.96
N THR A 53 -5.89 -18.90 -7.87
CA THR A 53 -7.15 -18.97 -8.63
C THR A 53 -7.19 -20.21 -9.55
N GLU A 54 -6.08 -20.61 -10.15
CA GLU A 54 -5.98 -21.85 -10.93
C GLU A 54 -6.26 -23.12 -10.11
N LYS A 55 -6.12 -23.03 -8.80
CA LYS A 55 -6.44 -24.08 -7.83
C LYS A 55 -7.81 -23.91 -7.18
N GLY A 56 -8.62 -22.97 -7.67
CA GLY A 56 -10.00 -22.76 -7.22
C GLY A 56 -10.13 -21.79 -6.03
N ILE A 57 -9.07 -21.09 -5.64
CA ILE A 57 -9.10 -20.12 -4.55
C ILE A 57 -9.25 -18.72 -5.13
N ASP A 58 -10.43 -18.13 -4.97
CA ASP A 58 -10.78 -16.80 -5.47
C ASP A 58 -10.59 -15.73 -4.39
N LEU A 59 -9.43 -15.09 -4.38
CA LEU A 59 -9.11 -14.02 -3.42
C LEU A 59 -9.89 -12.71 -3.68
N SER A 60 -10.51 -12.55 -4.85
CA SER A 60 -11.39 -11.40 -5.12
C SER A 60 -12.65 -11.41 -4.25
N ARG A 61 -12.91 -12.50 -3.54
CA ARG A 61 -14.04 -12.66 -2.62
C ARG A 61 -13.75 -12.17 -1.21
N ALA A 62 -12.54 -11.72 -0.92
CA ALA A 62 -12.22 -11.09 0.36
C ALA A 62 -13.26 -10.01 0.71
N ASP A 63 -13.67 -9.97 1.98
CA ASP A 63 -14.60 -8.95 2.48
C ASP A 63 -13.93 -7.59 2.59
N LEU A 64 -12.62 -7.59 2.87
CA LEU A 64 -11.77 -6.40 2.91
C LEU A 64 -10.46 -6.67 2.18
N ILE A 65 -10.08 -5.77 1.27
CA ILE A 65 -8.76 -5.78 0.62
C ILE A 65 -8.02 -4.52 1.07
N ILE A 66 -6.84 -4.69 1.66
CA ILE A 66 -5.95 -3.59 2.05
C ILE A 66 -4.71 -3.66 1.18
N GLY A 67 -4.38 -2.54 0.51
CA GLY A 67 -3.20 -2.46 -0.35
C GLY A 67 -2.26 -1.34 0.03
N THR A 68 -0.96 -1.61 -0.03
CA THR A 68 0.11 -0.63 0.19
C THR A 68 1.01 -0.59 -1.03
N SER A 69 1.25 0.60 -1.62
CA SER A 69 2.16 0.76 -2.76
C SER A 69 1.82 -0.21 -3.92
N ALA A 70 2.70 -1.13 -4.28
CA ALA A 70 2.43 -2.17 -5.28
C ALA A 70 1.12 -2.93 -4.99
N GLY A 71 0.92 -3.34 -3.74
CA GLY A 71 -0.30 -3.99 -3.29
C GLY A 71 -1.55 -3.12 -3.41
N ALA A 72 -1.41 -1.78 -3.37
CA ALA A 72 -2.54 -0.89 -3.65
C ALA A 72 -3.00 -1.00 -5.12
N ILE A 73 -2.06 -1.18 -6.04
CA ILE A 73 -2.36 -1.37 -7.47
C ILE A 73 -3.07 -2.71 -7.70
N VAL A 74 -2.48 -3.77 -7.16
CA VAL A 74 -3.04 -5.14 -7.29
C VAL A 74 -4.40 -5.22 -6.61
N GLY A 75 -4.53 -4.67 -5.40
CA GLY A 75 -5.77 -4.64 -4.62
C GLY A 75 -6.91 -3.91 -5.33
N ALA A 76 -6.63 -2.74 -5.93
CA ALA A 76 -7.63 -2.00 -6.71
C ALA A 76 -8.17 -2.81 -7.89
N ARG A 77 -7.27 -3.48 -8.64
CA ARG A 77 -7.64 -4.33 -9.78
C ARG A 77 -8.43 -5.54 -9.33
N LEU A 78 -7.98 -6.22 -8.28
CA LEU A 78 -8.64 -7.41 -7.75
C LEU A 78 -10.02 -7.07 -7.18
N ALA A 79 -10.16 -5.99 -6.44
CA ALA A 79 -11.44 -5.49 -5.92
C ALA A 79 -12.42 -5.12 -7.05
N SER A 80 -11.91 -4.67 -8.19
CA SER A 80 -12.68 -4.45 -9.43
C SER A 80 -12.98 -5.73 -10.19
N ARG A 81 -12.64 -6.91 -9.64
CA ARG A 81 -12.83 -8.25 -10.26
C ARG A 81 -12.12 -8.42 -11.59
N MET A 82 -10.95 -7.81 -11.74
CA MET A 82 -10.11 -8.05 -12.92
C MET A 82 -9.74 -9.53 -12.99
N PRO A 83 -9.95 -10.20 -14.14
CA PRO A 83 -9.58 -11.61 -14.31
C PRO A 83 -8.07 -11.83 -14.07
N PRO A 84 -7.65 -13.00 -13.55
CA PRO A 84 -6.23 -13.27 -13.27
C PRO A 84 -5.30 -13.11 -14.49
N SER A 85 -5.76 -13.45 -15.70
CA SER A 85 -5.01 -13.20 -16.94
C SER A 85 -4.74 -11.72 -17.18
N ASP A 86 -5.75 -10.88 -16.92
CA ASP A 86 -5.66 -9.44 -17.14
C ASP A 86 -4.85 -8.78 -16.01
N LEU A 87 -4.92 -9.32 -14.79
CA LEU A 87 -4.08 -8.92 -13.68
C LEU A 87 -2.59 -9.13 -14.01
N ILE A 88 -2.23 -10.29 -14.57
CA ILE A 88 -0.88 -10.58 -15.05
C ILE A 88 -0.49 -9.62 -16.18
N ASN A 89 -1.34 -9.47 -17.21
CA ASN A 89 -1.06 -8.59 -18.34
C ASN A 89 -0.84 -7.14 -17.89
N ALA A 90 -1.66 -6.67 -16.96
CA ALA A 90 -1.55 -5.34 -16.38
C ALA A 90 -0.28 -5.18 -15.52
N ALA A 91 0.15 -6.25 -14.83
CA ALA A 91 1.41 -6.25 -14.08
C ALA A 91 2.65 -6.27 -15.00
N LEU A 92 2.55 -6.76 -16.23
CA LEU A 92 3.61 -6.76 -17.22
C LEU A 92 3.62 -5.51 -18.11
N ALA A 93 2.55 -4.71 -18.11
CA ALA A 93 2.48 -3.46 -18.85
C ALA A 93 3.45 -2.41 -18.26
N PRO A 94 3.94 -1.43 -19.03
CA PRO A 94 4.83 -0.39 -18.50
C PRO A 94 4.25 0.28 -17.26
N SER A 95 5.07 0.46 -16.21
CA SER A 95 4.58 0.97 -14.93
C SER A 95 4.21 2.47 -14.96
N ASP A 96 4.64 3.20 -15.98
CA ASP A 96 4.21 4.58 -16.24
C ASP A 96 2.85 4.66 -16.99
N GLY A 97 2.25 3.51 -17.32
CA GLY A 97 1.01 3.42 -18.09
C GLY A 97 1.16 3.85 -19.56
N SER A 98 2.38 3.92 -20.11
CA SER A 98 2.59 4.18 -21.53
C SER A 98 2.22 2.95 -22.37
N PRO A 99 1.93 3.14 -23.66
CA PRO A 99 1.76 2.01 -24.58
C PRO A 99 3.04 1.17 -24.66
N PRO A 100 2.90 -0.17 -24.88
CA PRO A 100 4.06 -1.04 -25.06
C PRO A 100 4.98 -0.54 -26.18
N GLY A 101 6.31 -0.56 -25.93
CA GLY A 101 7.33 -0.17 -26.92
C GLY A 101 7.73 1.31 -26.88
N GLN A 102 7.13 2.14 -26.05
CA GLN A 102 7.65 3.48 -25.80
C GLN A 102 8.76 3.42 -24.74
N PRO A 103 9.86 4.18 -24.91
CA PRO A 103 10.92 4.24 -23.90
C PRO A 103 10.39 4.82 -22.59
N ASP A 104 10.69 4.16 -21.48
CA ASP A 104 10.41 4.71 -20.15
C ASP A 104 11.29 5.96 -19.93
N GLN A 105 10.67 7.12 -19.77
CA GLN A 105 11.37 8.38 -19.53
C GLN A 105 12.17 8.38 -18.22
N ARG A 106 11.88 7.46 -17.29
CA ARG A 106 12.61 7.28 -16.03
C ARG A 106 13.95 6.60 -16.22
N SER A 107 14.14 5.82 -17.30
CA SER A 107 15.36 5.04 -17.57
C SER A 107 16.60 5.89 -17.84
N SER A 108 16.44 7.18 -18.14
CA SER A 108 17.55 8.10 -18.42
C SER A 108 18.04 8.90 -17.19
N SER A 109 17.36 8.77 -16.05
CA SER A 109 17.74 9.47 -14.83
C SER A 109 18.71 8.62 -13.99
N PRO A 110 19.70 9.24 -13.33
CA PRO A 110 20.55 8.50 -12.39
C PRO A 110 19.67 7.93 -11.25
N PRO A 111 20.06 6.78 -10.67
CA PRO A 111 19.35 6.22 -9.53
C PRO A 111 19.20 7.25 -8.41
N PRO A 112 18.03 7.36 -7.78
CA PRO A 112 17.84 8.30 -6.69
C PRO A 112 18.67 7.89 -5.47
N ASP A 113 19.19 8.89 -4.73
CA ASP A 113 19.85 8.65 -3.45
C ASP A 113 18.78 8.43 -2.36
N LEU A 114 18.63 7.20 -1.93
CA LEU A 114 17.69 6.79 -0.88
C LEU A 114 18.37 6.61 0.49
N SER A 115 19.61 7.06 0.66
CA SER A 115 20.38 6.87 1.90
C SER A 115 19.69 7.47 3.11
N PHE A 116 19.10 8.66 2.98
CA PHE A 116 18.32 9.29 4.04
C PHE A 116 17.09 8.45 4.42
N LEU A 117 16.32 8.00 3.42
CA LEU A 117 15.15 7.16 3.66
C LEU A 117 15.55 5.86 4.38
N ALA A 118 16.58 5.18 3.89
CA ALA A 118 17.09 3.94 4.49
C ALA A 118 17.52 4.16 5.96
N ALA A 119 18.25 5.24 6.25
CA ALA A 119 18.67 5.58 7.60
C ALA A 119 17.46 5.83 8.53
N LYS A 120 16.44 6.55 8.06
CA LYS A 120 15.23 6.83 8.85
C LYS A 120 14.37 5.59 9.09
N LEU A 121 14.23 4.71 8.09
CA LEU A 121 13.55 3.42 8.27
C LEU A 121 14.30 2.52 9.25
N GLN A 122 15.63 2.51 9.21
CA GLN A 122 16.45 1.81 10.20
C GLN A 122 16.29 2.42 11.61
N GLU A 123 16.22 3.75 11.74
CA GLU A 123 15.93 4.42 13.00
C GLU A 123 14.57 3.97 13.56
N MET A 124 13.54 3.92 12.73
CA MET A 124 12.21 3.40 13.11
C MET A 124 12.29 1.95 13.59
N ASP A 125 13.08 1.11 12.96
CA ASP A 125 13.25 -0.30 13.35
C ASP A 125 13.90 -0.45 14.73
N THR A 126 14.70 0.50 15.19
CA THR A 126 15.26 0.46 16.56
C THR A 126 14.20 0.62 17.65
N GLY A 127 13.02 1.13 17.31
CA GLY A 127 11.93 1.44 18.26
C GLY A 127 12.24 2.62 19.18
N LYS A 128 13.27 3.41 18.87
CA LYS A 128 13.62 4.63 19.63
C LYS A 128 12.87 5.81 19.03
N GLY A 129 12.32 6.65 19.89
CA GLY A 129 11.60 7.86 19.48
C GLY A 129 10.17 7.61 19.00
N SER A 130 9.53 8.68 18.57
CA SER A 130 8.17 8.62 17.99
C SER A 130 8.23 8.20 16.54
N GLN A 131 7.62 7.06 16.23
CA GLN A 131 7.49 6.56 14.86
C GLN A 131 6.84 7.61 13.94
N GLN A 132 5.83 8.30 14.44
CA GLN A 132 5.14 9.34 13.69
C GLN A 132 6.05 10.54 13.39
N SER A 133 6.87 10.97 14.35
CA SER A 133 7.82 12.07 14.12
C SER A 133 8.86 11.73 13.07
N ILE A 134 9.39 10.49 13.08
CA ILE A 134 10.34 10.04 12.06
C ILE A 134 9.68 10.02 10.67
N ARG A 135 8.42 9.59 10.58
CA ARG A 135 7.66 9.64 9.31
C ARG A 135 7.45 11.08 8.83
N ALA A 136 7.20 12.03 9.73
CA ALA A 136 7.10 13.45 9.39
C ALA A 136 8.44 13.99 8.84
N GLU A 137 9.58 13.60 9.43
CA GLU A 137 10.91 13.96 8.91
C GLU A 137 11.15 13.41 7.50
N ILE A 138 10.72 12.16 7.23
CA ILE A 138 10.76 11.57 5.89
C ILE A 138 9.87 12.38 4.93
N GLY A 139 8.67 12.75 5.36
CA GLY A 139 7.74 13.57 4.58
C GLY A 139 8.29 14.96 4.25
N GLU A 140 8.92 15.62 5.22
CA GLU A 140 9.59 16.91 5.01
C GLU A 140 10.75 16.79 4.02
N TRP A 141 11.57 15.75 4.15
CA TRP A 141 12.65 15.47 3.20
C TRP A 141 12.11 15.20 1.80
N ALA A 142 11.07 14.38 1.67
CA ALA A 142 10.46 14.04 0.38
C ALA A 142 9.96 15.27 -0.39
N GLN A 143 9.51 16.31 0.31
CA GLN A 143 9.05 17.56 -0.30
C GLN A 143 10.20 18.42 -0.83
N ARG A 144 11.44 18.22 -0.37
CA ARG A 144 12.62 18.99 -0.78
C ARG A 144 13.46 18.31 -1.83
N VAL A 145 13.37 16.98 -1.92
CA VAL A 145 14.15 16.21 -2.91
C VAL A 145 13.53 16.37 -4.29
N ARG A 146 14.41 16.51 -5.29
CA ARG A 146 13.97 16.55 -6.70
C ARG A 146 13.49 15.16 -7.11
N PRO A 147 12.22 15.00 -7.49
CA PRO A 147 11.70 13.71 -7.92
C PRO A 147 12.20 13.33 -9.31
N VAL A 148 12.17 12.04 -9.63
CA VAL A 148 12.53 11.50 -10.95
C VAL A 148 11.55 11.99 -12.03
N VAL A 149 10.26 12.08 -11.68
CA VAL A 149 9.20 12.65 -12.54
C VAL A 149 8.38 13.64 -11.75
N SER A 150 7.76 14.62 -12.41
CA SER A 150 6.90 15.59 -11.73
C SER A 150 5.66 14.91 -11.14
N GLU A 151 5.05 15.52 -10.10
CA GLU A 151 3.80 15.03 -9.51
C GLU A 151 2.70 14.85 -10.56
N SER A 152 2.55 15.82 -11.47
CA SER A 152 1.53 15.76 -12.52
C SER A 152 1.74 14.59 -13.48
N GLN A 153 2.98 14.30 -13.89
CA GLN A 153 3.30 13.14 -14.72
C GLN A 153 3.06 11.83 -13.96
N PHE A 154 3.44 11.78 -12.70
CA PHE A 154 3.22 10.62 -11.84
C PHE A 154 1.72 10.31 -11.68
N VAL A 155 0.93 11.28 -11.27
CA VAL A 155 -0.52 11.11 -11.12
C VAL A 155 -1.20 10.78 -12.46
N ALA A 156 -0.76 11.40 -13.57
CA ALA A 156 -1.28 11.09 -14.90
C ALA A 156 -1.02 9.62 -15.30
N SER A 157 0.09 9.02 -14.87
CA SER A 157 0.37 7.60 -15.11
C SER A 157 -0.68 6.70 -14.46
N TYR A 158 -1.14 7.03 -13.25
CA TYR A 158 -2.18 6.28 -12.55
C TYR A 158 -3.56 6.48 -13.19
N HIS A 159 -3.87 7.67 -13.72
CA HIS A 159 -5.08 7.86 -14.52
C HIS A 159 -5.11 6.98 -15.79
N ARG A 160 -3.93 6.70 -16.39
CA ARG A 160 -3.85 5.75 -17.53
C ARG A 160 -4.00 4.30 -17.09
N ARG A 161 -3.45 3.94 -15.92
CA ARG A 161 -3.54 2.58 -15.35
C ARG A 161 -4.95 2.26 -14.80
N PHE A 162 -5.68 3.27 -14.36
CA PHE A 162 -7.04 3.20 -13.82
C PHE A 162 -7.93 4.22 -14.54
N PRO A 163 -8.33 3.94 -15.79
CA PRO A 163 -9.20 4.85 -16.56
C PRO A 163 -10.57 5.00 -15.89
N GLU A 164 -11.05 3.97 -15.23
CA GLU A 164 -12.18 3.99 -14.32
C GLU A 164 -11.76 4.75 -13.06
N LYS A 165 -12.29 5.95 -12.87
CA LYS A 165 -11.91 6.82 -11.73
C LYS A 165 -12.63 6.44 -10.45
N GLU A 166 -13.60 5.56 -10.55
CA GLU A 166 -14.46 5.14 -9.45
C GLU A 166 -13.84 4.03 -8.63
N TRP A 167 -14.19 4.03 -7.36
CA TRP A 167 -13.79 2.96 -6.45
C TRP A 167 -14.57 1.67 -6.78
N PRO A 168 -13.95 0.50 -6.57
CA PRO A 168 -14.65 -0.77 -6.72
C PRO A 168 -15.82 -0.85 -5.73
N GLY A 169 -16.88 -1.56 -6.11
CA GLY A 169 -18.06 -1.75 -5.26
C GLY A 169 -17.83 -2.66 -4.03
N ARG A 170 -16.58 -3.08 -3.78
CA ARG A 170 -16.15 -3.87 -2.62
C ARG A 170 -15.34 -3.02 -1.66
N ALA A 171 -15.25 -3.46 -0.40
CA ALA A 171 -14.39 -2.81 0.57
C ALA A 171 -12.92 -3.00 0.15
N TYR A 172 -12.36 -1.92 -0.35
CA TYR A 172 -10.96 -1.79 -0.71
C TYR A 172 -10.40 -0.52 -0.08
N GLU A 173 -9.24 -0.66 0.52
CA GLU A 173 -8.51 0.42 1.17
C GLU A 173 -7.09 0.48 0.64
N CYS A 174 -6.58 1.67 0.39
CA CYS A 174 -5.16 1.89 0.13
C CYS A 174 -4.57 2.90 1.11
N ILE A 175 -3.27 2.73 1.40
CA ILE A 175 -2.64 3.34 2.55
C ILE A 175 -1.60 4.34 2.09
N SER A 176 -1.62 5.53 2.71
CA SER A 176 -0.62 6.57 2.54
C SER A 176 -0.22 7.15 3.89
N VAL A 177 0.82 7.97 3.90
CA VAL A 177 1.26 8.75 5.07
C VAL A 177 1.18 10.23 4.74
N ASP A 178 0.60 11.04 5.61
CA ASP A 178 0.63 12.50 5.49
C ASP A 178 2.08 12.99 5.67
N ALA A 179 2.58 13.72 4.68
CA ALA A 179 3.98 14.17 4.65
C ALA A 179 4.26 15.31 5.67
N ALA A 180 3.23 15.96 6.20
CA ALA A 180 3.41 17.07 7.13
C ALA A 180 3.61 16.59 8.57
N ASP A 181 2.86 15.56 8.99
CA ASP A 181 2.85 15.13 10.40
C ASP A 181 3.14 13.63 10.59
N GLY A 182 3.36 12.87 9.50
CA GLY A 182 3.64 11.44 9.55
C GLY A 182 2.44 10.57 9.95
N SER A 183 1.23 11.12 9.95
CA SER A 183 0.02 10.38 10.30
C SER A 183 -0.39 9.38 9.20
N LEU A 184 -1.03 8.30 9.64
CA LEU A 184 -1.64 7.32 8.75
C LEU A 184 -2.82 7.94 8.00
N ARG A 185 -2.90 7.66 6.70
CA ARG A 185 -4.08 7.95 5.90
C ARG A 185 -4.57 6.68 5.21
N VAL A 186 -5.82 6.33 5.51
CA VAL A 186 -6.55 5.25 4.83
C VAL A 186 -7.50 5.87 3.82
N TRP A 187 -7.39 5.43 2.57
CA TRP A 187 -8.27 5.83 1.47
C TRP A 187 -9.24 4.71 1.14
N SER A 188 -10.50 5.06 0.96
CA SER A 188 -11.58 4.13 0.59
C SER A 188 -12.58 4.84 -0.33
N GLY A 189 -13.58 4.13 -0.81
CA GLY A 189 -14.66 4.70 -1.61
C GLY A 189 -15.42 5.87 -0.94
N SER A 190 -15.38 5.96 0.39
CA SER A 190 -15.99 7.06 1.15
C SER A 190 -15.09 8.29 1.30
N SER A 191 -13.84 8.23 0.85
CA SER A 191 -12.87 9.32 1.04
C SER A 191 -13.09 10.54 0.16
N GLY A 192 -13.98 10.46 -0.85
CA GLY A 192 -14.23 11.56 -1.78
C GLY A 192 -13.07 11.89 -2.71
N VAL A 193 -12.10 10.98 -2.84
CA VAL A 193 -10.90 11.12 -3.68
C VAL A 193 -11.00 10.12 -4.83
N PRO A 194 -10.67 10.48 -6.08
CA PRO A 194 -10.65 9.53 -7.19
C PRO A 194 -9.67 8.39 -6.93
N LEU A 195 -10.06 7.15 -7.26
CA LEU A 195 -9.24 5.96 -7.08
C LEU A 195 -7.80 6.11 -7.59
N PRO A 196 -7.54 6.57 -8.84
CA PRO A 196 -6.16 6.67 -9.35
C PRO A 196 -5.29 7.64 -8.53
N VAL A 197 -5.87 8.69 -7.95
CA VAL A 197 -5.13 9.65 -7.12
C VAL A 197 -4.79 9.05 -5.76
N ALA A 198 -5.72 8.33 -5.15
CA ALA A 198 -5.49 7.63 -3.89
C ALA A 198 -4.41 6.54 -4.05
N VAL A 199 -4.49 5.72 -5.11
CA VAL A 199 -3.47 4.70 -5.41
C VAL A 199 -2.12 5.32 -5.71
N ALA A 200 -2.07 6.43 -6.48
CA ALA A 200 -0.83 7.17 -6.72
C ALA A 200 -0.19 7.65 -5.41
N SER A 201 -0.99 8.18 -4.46
CA SER A 201 -0.47 8.63 -3.18
C SER A 201 0.13 7.48 -2.35
N SER A 202 -0.48 6.29 -2.43
CA SER A 202 0.04 5.07 -1.80
C SER A 202 1.36 4.57 -2.40
N CYS A 203 1.68 4.97 -3.62
CA CYS A 203 2.87 4.57 -4.36
C CYS A 203 3.92 5.70 -4.47
N ALA A 204 3.74 6.82 -3.79
CA ALA A 204 4.62 7.97 -3.85
C ALA A 204 5.88 7.76 -2.99
N LEU A 205 6.76 6.83 -3.40
CA LEU A 205 7.98 6.48 -2.68
C LEU A 205 8.88 7.72 -2.51
N PRO A 206 9.17 8.13 -1.25
CA PRO A 206 10.02 9.29 -0.98
C PRO A 206 11.40 9.18 -1.63
N GLY A 207 11.86 10.28 -2.24
CA GLY A 207 13.13 10.33 -2.96
C GLY A 207 13.05 9.86 -4.41
N VAL A 208 12.02 9.10 -4.79
CA VAL A 208 11.78 8.66 -6.17
C VAL A 208 10.68 9.52 -6.81
N PHE A 209 9.54 9.61 -6.16
CA PHE A 209 8.38 10.36 -6.64
C PHE A 209 8.07 11.55 -5.74
N ALA A 210 7.46 12.57 -6.34
CA ALA A 210 6.94 13.69 -5.56
C ALA A 210 5.78 13.20 -4.66
N PRO A 211 5.66 13.74 -3.43
CA PRO A 211 4.44 13.56 -2.67
C PRO A 211 3.20 14.00 -3.44
N VAL A 212 2.12 13.22 -3.37
CA VAL A 212 0.87 13.50 -4.09
C VAL A 212 0.00 14.48 -3.29
N THR A 213 -0.46 15.54 -3.95
CA THR A 213 -1.32 16.55 -3.35
C THR A 213 -2.80 16.14 -3.43
N ILE A 214 -3.46 16.06 -2.27
CA ILE A 214 -4.90 15.78 -2.14
C ILE A 214 -5.47 16.76 -1.12
N ASN A 215 -6.44 17.58 -1.51
CA ASN A 215 -7.12 18.55 -0.63
C ASN A 215 -6.12 19.43 0.17
N SER A 216 -5.10 19.95 -0.51
CA SER A 216 -4.03 20.80 0.05
C SER A 216 -3.05 20.09 1.02
N HIS A 217 -3.21 18.81 1.28
CA HIS A 217 -2.26 17.96 1.99
C HIS A 217 -1.37 17.21 1.00
N ARG A 218 -0.18 16.82 1.46
CA ARG A 218 0.77 16.06 0.64
C ARG A 218 0.97 14.67 1.25
N TYR A 219 0.86 13.64 0.43
CA TYR A 219 0.93 12.25 0.86
C TYR A 219 2.09 11.52 0.21
N ILE A 220 2.72 10.65 0.98
CA ILE A 220 3.80 9.77 0.59
C ILE A 220 3.37 8.31 0.75
N ASP A 221 4.15 7.41 0.19
CA ASP A 221 3.92 5.96 0.18
C ASP A 221 3.59 5.41 1.57
N GLY A 222 2.56 4.58 1.65
CA GLY A 222 2.14 3.91 2.87
C GLY A 222 3.20 2.97 3.45
N GLY A 223 4.13 2.50 2.62
CA GLY A 223 5.28 1.69 3.02
C GLY A 223 6.23 2.40 3.99
N VAL A 224 6.17 3.73 4.06
CA VAL A 224 6.89 4.51 5.08
C VAL A 224 6.38 4.19 6.50
N ARG A 225 5.10 3.81 6.66
CA ARG A 225 4.56 3.35 7.94
C ARG A 225 4.81 1.85 8.15
N SER A 226 4.37 1.07 7.20
CA SER A 226 4.58 -0.37 7.11
C SER A 226 4.37 -0.82 5.68
N VAL A 227 5.14 -1.77 5.22
CA VAL A 227 4.99 -2.31 3.87
C VAL A 227 3.71 -3.11 3.68
N THR A 228 3.10 -3.61 4.74
CA THR A 228 1.84 -4.37 4.70
C THR A 228 0.67 -3.63 5.31
N ASN A 229 0.89 -2.86 6.38
CA ASN A 229 -0.18 -2.24 7.17
C ASN A 229 -1.25 -3.26 7.61
N ALA A 230 -0.84 -4.50 7.91
CA ALA A 230 -1.73 -5.61 8.17
C ALA A 230 -2.56 -5.42 9.46
N ASP A 231 -2.06 -4.66 10.42
CA ASP A 231 -2.77 -4.30 11.65
C ASP A 231 -4.12 -3.60 11.42
N LEU A 232 -4.32 -3.01 10.23
CA LEU A 232 -5.59 -2.37 9.85
C LEU A 232 -6.72 -3.38 9.59
N ALA A 233 -6.40 -4.66 9.37
CA ALA A 233 -7.38 -5.73 9.26
C ALA A 233 -7.84 -6.27 10.63
N ARG A 234 -7.50 -5.58 11.73
CA ARG A 234 -7.92 -5.97 13.08
C ARG A 234 -9.43 -6.15 13.16
N GLY A 235 -9.85 -7.30 13.72
CA GLY A 235 -11.26 -7.66 13.86
C GLY A 235 -11.78 -8.59 12.75
N CYS A 236 -10.96 -8.91 11.72
CA CYS A 236 -11.27 -10.02 10.81
C CYS A 236 -11.16 -11.37 11.54
N LYS A 237 -11.74 -12.42 10.96
CA LYS A 237 -11.55 -13.79 11.44
C LYS A 237 -10.32 -14.44 10.79
N ILE A 238 -10.10 -14.12 9.53
CA ILE A 238 -9.06 -14.69 8.69
C ILE A 238 -8.36 -13.57 7.93
N ALA A 239 -7.03 -13.55 7.98
CA ALA A 239 -6.20 -12.64 7.21
C ALA A 239 -5.19 -13.43 6.36
N LEU A 240 -5.16 -13.15 5.06
CA LEU A 240 -4.08 -13.58 4.18
C LEU A 240 -3.21 -12.39 3.83
N VAL A 241 -1.94 -12.45 4.16
CA VAL A 241 -0.97 -11.37 3.97
C VAL A 241 0.05 -11.80 2.92
N LEU A 242 0.17 -11.05 1.82
CA LEU A 242 1.23 -11.19 0.83
C LEU A 242 2.28 -10.09 1.09
N ALA A 243 3.53 -10.49 1.34
CA ALA A 243 4.60 -9.57 1.73
C ALA A 243 5.84 -9.71 0.83
N PRO A 244 5.83 -9.12 -0.38
CA PRO A 244 6.90 -9.29 -1.36
C PRO A 244 8.27 -8.73 -0.91
N THR A 245 8.29 -7.81 0.05
CA THR A 245 9.53 -7.20 0.57
C THR A 245 10.29 -8.08 1.57
N MET A 246 9.72 -9.19 2.00
CA MET A 246 10.32 -10.03 3.06
C MET A 246 11.48 -10.91 2.58
N GLY A 247 11.80 -10.88 1.31
CA GLY A 247 12.78 -11.78 0.77
C GLY A 247 14.07 -11.17 0.24
N PRO A 248 14.07 -10.01 -0.46
CA PRO A 248 15.29 -9.48 -1.06
C PRO A 248 16.35 -9.15 -0.01
N ASN A 249 17.61 -9.46 -0.35
CA ASN A 249 18.74 -9.22 0.55
C ASN A 249 19.20 -7.76 0.61
N ASP A 250 18.41 -6.81 0.13
CA ASP A 250 18.76 -5.41 0.23
C ASP A 250 18.55 -4.87 1.66
N ALA A 251 19.28 -3.80 1.99
CA ALA A 251 19.22 -3.20 3.33
C ALA A 251 17.85 -2.58 3.64
N LEU A 252 17.13 -2.15 2.61
CA LEU A 252 15.82 -1.53 2.73
C LEU A 252 14.76 -2.60 3.12
N ALA A 253 14.81 -3.78 2.49
CA ALA A 253 13.90 -4.88 2.80
C ALA A 253 14.02 -5.36 4.25
N LYS A 254 15.24 -5.37 4.81
CA LYS A 254 15.48 -5.78 6.20
C LYS A 254 14.82 -4.86 7.23
N SER A 255 14.64 -3.59 6.91
CA SER A 255 14.00 -2.60 7.81
C SER A 255 12.49 -2.83 7.98
N PHE A 256 11.88 -3.71 7.20
CA PHE A 256 10.43 -3.95 7.23
C PHE A 256 10.00 -5.17 8.04
N THR A 257 10.95 -6.03 8.44
CA THR A 257 10.63 -7.30 9.14
C THR A 257 10.00 -7.08 10.51
N ARG A 258 10.50 -6.14 11.29
CA ARG A 258 10.01 -5.90 12.66
C ARG A 258 8.61 -5.30 12.70
N PRO A 259 8.27 -4.27 11.91
CA PRO A 259 6.91 -3.79 11.79
C PRO A 259 5.92 -4.89 11.45
N LEU A 260 6.20 -5.72 10.44
CA LEU A 260 5.34 -6.84 10.05
C LEU A 260 5.09 -7.81 11.21
N ASN A 261 6.12 -8.24 11.92
CA ASN A 261 5.97 -9.14 13.07
C ASN A 261 5.08 -8.54 14.18
N GLY A 262 5.11 -7.21 14.36
CA GLY A 262 4.23 -6.48 15.27
C GLY A 262 2.78 -6.51 14.81
N GLU A 263 2.54 -6.31 13.53
CA GLU A 263 1.21 -6.33 12.91
C GLU A 263 0.57 -7.71 12.97
N LEU A 264 1.33 -8.76 12.62
CA LEU A 264 0.83 -10.15 12.69
C LEU A 264 0.46 -10.53 14.12
N ARG A 265 1.22 -10.10 15.13
CA ARG A 265 0.84 -10.29 16.54
C ARG A 265 -0.46 -9.54 16.87
N THR A 266 -0.60 -8.30 16.44
CA THR A 266 -1.81 -7.50 16.66
C THR A 266 -3.05 -8.19 16.09
N LEU A 267 -2.94 -8.79 14.90
CA LEU A 267 -4.02 -9.58 14.31
C LEU A 267 -4.30 -10.84 15.12
N GLY A 268 -3.29 -11.62 15.47
CA GLY A 268 -3.43 -12.84 16.28
C GLY A 268 -4.03 -12.58 17.65
N ASP A 269 -3.60 -11.52 18.33
CA ASP A 269 -4.12 -11.09 19.64
C ASP A 269 -5.60 -10.67 19.56
N SER A 270 -6.06 -10.22 18.38
CA SER A 270 -7.48 -9.93 18.13
C SER A 270 -8.33 -11.16 17.79
N GLY A 271 -7.73 -12.35 17.76
CA GLY A 271 -8.39 -13.61 17.42
C GLY A 271 -8.44 -13.94 15.93
N CYS A 272 -7.74 -13.17 15.10
CA CYS A 272 -7.65 -13.42 13.67
C CYS A 272 -6.70 -14.59 13.38
N LYS A 273 -7.11 -15.53 12.55
CA LYS A 273 -6.20 -16.55 11.96
C LYS A 273 -5.43 -15.88 10.82
N VAL A 274 -4.11 -15.88 10.91
CA VAL A 274 -3.27 -15.19 9.94
C VAL A 274 -2.41 -16.19 9.17
N GLU A 275 -2.43 -16.09 7.84
CA GLU A 275 -1.48 -16.76 6.97
C GLU A 275 -0.64 -15.72 6.26
N LEU A 276 0.68 -15.95 6.21
CA LEU A 276 1.65 -15.06 5.61
C LEU A 276 2.32 -15.74 4.43
N ILE A 277 2.17 -15.19 3.22
CA ILE A 277 2.92 -15.58 2.04
C ILE A 277 4.09 -14.61 1.85
N VAL A 278 5.28 -15.15 1.89
CA VAL A 278 6.53 -14.46 1.55
C VAL A 278 7.18 -15.15 0.37
N PRO A 279 7.97 -14.44 -0.46
CA PRO A 279 8.65 -15.05 -1.59
C PRO A 279 9.52 -16.25 -1.19
N ASP A 280 9.33 -17.38 -1.87
CA ASP A 280 10.21 -18.53 -1.74
C ASP A 280 11.58 -18.31 -2.43
N ASP A 281 12.53 -19.24 -2.30
CA ASP A 281 13.86 -19.13 -2.90
C ASP A 281 13.83 -18.93 -4.42
N ALA A 282 12.84 -19.52 -5.11
CA ALA A 282 12.70 -19.38 -6.55
C ALA A 282 12.17 -17.96 -6.91
N SER A 283 11.22 -17.45 -6.15
CA SER A 283 10.71 -16.09 -6.27
C SER A 283 11.80 -15.07 -5.95
N LEU A 284 12.57 -15.26 -4.87
CA LEU A 284 13.69 -14.39 -4.53
C LEU A 284 14.75 -14.33 -5.64
N LYS A 285 15.07 -15.47 -6.23
CA LYS A 285 15.98 -15.53 -7.38
C LYS A 285 15.41 -14.79 -8.59
N ALA A 286 14.11 -14.90 -8.84
CA ALA A 286 13.42 -14.23 -9.94
C ALA A 286 13.37 -12.69 -9.74
N PHE A 287 13.35 -12.19 -8.50
CA PHE A 287 13.30 -10.77 -8.19
C PHE A 287 14.57 -10.00 -8.57
N GLY A 288 15.71 -10.68 -8.66
CA GLY A 288 17.00 -10.04 -8.92
C GLY A 288 17.52 -9.24 -7.72
N ALA A 289 18.25 -8.18 -8.00
CA ALA A 289 18.94 -7.40 -6.97
C ALA A 289 18.05 -6.37 -6.27
N THR A 290 16.99 -5.90 -6.94
CA THR A 290 16.11 -4.85 -6.42
C THR A 290 14.68 -4.99 -6.94
N LEU A 291 13.72 -4.68 -6.09
CA LEU A 291 12.29 -4.69 -6.43
C LEU A 291 11.88 -3.59 -7.43
N GLY A 292 12.76 -2.62 -7.68
CA GLY A 292 12.56 -1.56 -8.66
C GLY A 292 12.91 -1.91 -10.10
N ASP A 293 13.59 -3.06 -10.33
CA ASP A 293 14.05 -3.46 -11.67
C ASP A 293 12.91 -4.10 -12.48
N GLU A 294 12.32 -3.31 -13.36
CA GLU A 294 11.19 -3.74 -14.20
C GLU A 294 11.52 -4.92 -15.13
N THR A 295 12.78 -5.20 -15.42
CA THR A 295 13.19 -6.34 -16.24
C THR A 295 12.89 -7.68 -15.55
N HIS A 296 12.74 -7.68 -14.22
CA HIS A 296 12.41 -8.85 -13.41
C HIS A 296 10.92 -9.11 -13.22
N ARG A 297 10.03 -8.30 -13.81
CA ARG A 297 8.57 -8.47 -13.68
C ARG A 297 8.08 -9.80 -14.25
N ALA A 298 8.47 -10.15 -15.46
CA ALA A 298 8.03 -11.43 -16.08
C ALA A 298 8.57 -12.66 -15.32
N PRO A 299 9.86 -12.73 -14.91
CA PRO A 299 10.32 -13.77 -14.00
C PRO A 299 9.52 -13.83 -12.68
N ALA A 300 9.23 -12.68 -12.06
CA ALA A 300 8.51 -12.59 -10.79
C ALA A 300 7.06 -13.10 -10.91
N VAL A 301 6.32 -12.71 -11.98
CA VAL A 301 4.98 -13.25 -12.24
C VAL A 301 5.01 -14.79 -12.32
N ASN A 302 5.96 -15.33 -13.08
CA ASN A 302 6.05 -16.78 -13.28
C ASN A 302 6.38 -17.53 -11.99
N ALA A 303 7.31 -17.00 -11.19
CA ALA A 303 7.67 -17.59 -9.91
C ALA A 303 6.48 -17.51 -8.93
N GLY A 304 5.86 -16.35 -8.76
CA GLY A 304 4.70 -16.17 -7.90
C GLY A 304 3.53 -17.09 -8.30
N ARG A 305 3.30 -17.30 -9.61
CA ARG A 305 2.25 -18.22 -10.10
C ARG A 305 2.51 -19.67 -9.70
N VAL A 306 3.77 -20.10 -9.72
CA VAL A 306 4.16 -21.45 -9.25
C VAL A 306 3.98 -21.54 -7.74
N GLU A 307 4.46 -20.55 -7.02
CA GLU A 307 4.35 -20.46 -5.56
C GLU A 307 2.89 -20.49 -5.09
N GLY A 308 2.01 -19.69 -5.70
CA GLY A 308 0.57 -19.69 -5.41
C GLY A 308 -0.08 -21.06 -5.62
N ARG A 309 0.30 -21.80 -6.69
CA ARG A 309 -0.18 -23.16 -6.89
C ARG A 309 0.29 -24.14 -5.80
N ASN A 310 1.53 -24.00 -5.37
CA ASN A 310 2.12 -24.87 -4.36
C ASN A 310 1.48 -24.65 -2.98
N MET A 311 1.14 -23.41 -2.65
CA MET A 311 0.50 -23.03 -1.37
C MET A 311 -1.01 -23.29 -1.33
N ALA A 312 -1.63 -23.56 -2.47
CA ALA A 312 -3.09 -23.64 -2.57
C ALA A 312 -3.74 -24.62 -1.58
N GLY A 313 -3.09 -25.74 -1.28
CA GLY A 313 -3.60 -26.72 -0.31
C GLY A 313 -3.67 -26.22 1.13
N GLU A 314 -2.77 -25.33 1.53
CA GLU A 314 -2.74 -24.70 2.84
C GLU A 314 -3.75 -23.55 2.89
N ILE A 315 -3.72 -22.69 1.88
CA ILE A 315 -4.62 -21.54 1.79
C ILE A 315 -6.09 -22.00 1.69
N ALA A 316 -6.41 -23.08 0.97
CA ALA A 316 -7.77 -23.59 0.90
C ALA A 316 -8.35 -23.97 2.26
N LYS A 317 -7.55 -24.53 3.17
CA LYS A 317 -8.00 -24.88 4.53
C LYS A 317 -8.39 -23.66 5.36
N LEU A 318 -7.72 -22.52 5.09
CA LEU A 318 -7.96 -21.28 5.81
C LEU A 318 -9.08 -20.46 5.15
N TRP A 319 -9.07 -20.37 3.82
CA TRP A 319 -9.93 -19.47 3.04
C TRP A 319 -11.33 -20.01 2.77
N SER A 320 -11.58 -21.29 3.08
CA SER A 320 -12.86 -21.96 2.80
C SER A 320 -13.83 -21.96 3.99
N ASP A 321 -13.40 -21.47 5.14
CA ASP A 321 -14.22 -21.32 6.35
C ASP A 321 -14.91 -19.94 6.38
#